data_52afe4d7746d85d80ba6b975a6b1f3a6
#
_entry.id   52afe4d7746d85d80ba6b975a6b1f3a6
#
_cell.length_a   1.000
_cell.length_b   1.000
_cell.length_c   1.000
_cell.angle_alpha   90.00
_cell.angle_beta   90.00
_cell.angle_gamma   90.00
#
_symmetry.space_group_name_H-M   'P 1'
#
loop_
_entity.id
_entity.type
_entity.pdbx_description
1 polymer ?
#
loop_
_entity_poly.entity_id
_entity_poly.type
_entity_poly.pdbx_seq_one_letter_code
_entity_poly.pdbx_strand_id
1 'polypeptide(L)'
;MNSFMQMPAFRKGSHNPHRALGPFSLCVPLVTRLRNAALVLRNATMVIAASLALAMVPNIASAQDKAAGKPAKPDIAAGQQIASGVCAGCHAADGNSPSPANPKLAAQHAAYLAKQLHNFKPQAEGKPPERNNAIMQGFASALNDQQIRDVSAYFAAQKLKPAAAKNKDLVELGQKIYRGGIAEKGVPACAGCHSPNGAGIPDQYPRLQGQYAEYTESQLVAFRQGTRANSSQMMTIAARMSDKEMKAVSDYIAGLR
;
A
#
# COMPACT_ATOMS: atom_id res chain seq x y z
N MET A 1 -27.07 -39.93 36.25
CA MET A 1 -27.93 -38.80 36.70
C MET A 1 -27.91 -37.77 35.62
N ASN A 2 -29.07 -37.66 34.97
CA ASN A 2 -29.30 -36.75 33.80
C ASN A 2 -29.44 -35.30 34.28
N SER A 3 -28.90 -34.37 33.51
CA SER A 3 -29.47 -33.02 33.45
C SER A 3 -29.28 -32.46 32.03
N PHE A 4 -30.34 -32.51 31.27
CA PHE A 4 -30.58 -31.73 30.03
C PHE A 4 -30.85 -30.29 30.41
N MET A 5 -30.17 -29.35 29.80
CA MET A 5 -30.54 -27.93 29.84
C MET A 5 -31.00 -27.47 28.45
N GLN A 6 -32.31 -27.12 28.41
CA GLN A 6 -33.06 -26.70 27.24
C GLN A 6 -32.67 -25.29 26.78
N MET A 7 -32.57 -25.12 25.46
CA MET A 7 -32.53 -23.82 24.81
C MET A 7 -33.93 -23.18 24.66
N PRO A 8 -34.09 -21.87 24.81
CA PRO A 8 -35.38 -21.21 24.50
C PRO A 8 -35.49 -20.86 23.01
N ALA A 9 -36.73 -21.02 22.51
CA ALA A 9 -37.16 -20.84 21.14
C ALA A 9 -37.16 -19.37 20.67
N PHE A 10 -36.77 -19.16 19.42
CA PHE A 10 -36.88 -17.89 18.69
C PHE A 10 -38.31 -17.60 18.28
N ARG A 11 -38.86 -16.47 18.71
CA ARG A 11 -40.18 -15.97 18.40
C ARG A 11 -40.20 -15.23 17.07
N LYS A 12 -40.96 -15.71 16.10
CA LYS A 12 -41.26 -15.03 14.84
C LYS A 12 -42.16 -13.81 15.10
N GLY A 13 -41.75 -12.63 14.70
CA GLY A 13 -42.56 -11.41 14.67
C GLY A 13 -43.10 -11.13 13.27
N SER A 14 -44.39 -10.85 13.18
CA SER A 14 -45.26 -10.78 12.03
C SER A 14 -45.06 -9.52 11.16
N HIS A 15 -45.27 -9.72 9.86
CA HIS A 15 -45.46 -8.69 8.84
C HIS A 15 -46.65 -7.76 9.14
N ASN A 16 -46.51 -6.48 8.81
CA ASN A 16 -47.66 -5.64 8.54
C ASN A 16 -47.38 -4.73 7.31
N PRO A 17 -48.12 -4.87 6.21
CA PRO A 17 -48.03 -3.97 5.06
C PRO A 17 -49.15 -2.92 5.12
N HIS A 18 -49.00 -1.85 4.40
CA HIS A 18 -49.92 -0.76 4.08
C HIS A 18 -49.81 0.52 4.91
N ARG A 19 -49.14 1.49 4.28
CA ARG A 19 -49.56 2.90 4.41
C ARG A 19 -49.55 3.56 3.03
N ALA A 20 -50.74 3.97 2.65
CA ALA A 20 -51.11 4.61 1.41
C ALA A 20 -50.47 6.00 1.25
N LEU A 21 -50.07 6.32 0.03
CA LEU A 21 -49.67 7.65 -0.41
C LEU A 21 -50.89 8.48 -0.79
N GLY A 22 -51.11 9.62 -0.15
CA GLY A 22 -52.09 10.62 -0.54
C GLY A 22 -51.47 11.63 -1.55
N PRO A 23 -52.28 12.17 -2.47
CA PRO A 23 -51.80 13.11 -3.48
C PRO A 23 -51.71 14.55 -2.93
N PHE A 24 -50.52 15.14 -2.92
CA PHE A 24 -50.37 16.57 -2.70
C PHE A 24 -50.59 17.34 -4.00
N SER A 25 -51.70 18.08 -4.02
CA SER A 25 -52.11 19.03 -5.07
C SER A 25 -51.22 20.28 -5.01
N LEU A 26 -50.44 20.54 -6.06
CA LEU A 26 -49.64 21.75 -6.23
C LEU A 26 -50.53 22.88 -6.83
N CYS A 27 -50.99 23.78 -5.99
CA CYS A 27 -51.49 25.08 -6.41
C CYS A 27 -50.31 26.08 -6.55
N VAL A 28 -49.94 26.44 -7.77
CA VAL A 28 -48.98 27.50 -8.06
C VAL A 28 -49.75 28.77 -8.42
N PRO A 29 -49.56 29.90 -7.71
CA PRO A 29 -50.28 31.13 -8.02
C PRO A 29 -49.72 31.83 -9.29
N LEU A 30 -50.62 32.27 -10.14
CA LEU A 30 -50.46 32.87 -11.48
C LEU A 30 -49.90 34.31 -11.50
N VAL A 31 -49.19 34.77 -10.48
CA VAL A 31 -48.78 36.20 -10.37
C VAL A 31 -47.33 36.47 -10.84
N THR A 32 -46.58 35.41 -11.19
CA THR A 32 -45.14 35.57 -11.49
C THR A 32 -44.82 35.73 -12.99
N ARG A 33 -45.80 35.79 -13.89
CA ARG A 33 -45.56 35.84 -15.36
C ARG A 33 -45.41 37.24 -15.97
N LEU A 34 -45.63 38.32 -15.24
CA LEU A 34 -45.62 39.70 -15.80
C LEU A 34 -44.38 40.53 -15.45
N ARG A 35 -43.42 40.00 -14.72
CA ARG A 35 -42.18 40.77 -14.35
C ARG A 35 -40.94 40.49 -15.21
N ASN A 36 -40.94 39.46 -16.06
CA ASN A 36 -39.75 39.05 -16.83
C ASN A 36 -39.73 39.62 -18.26
N ALA A 37 -40.76 40.32 -18.75
CA ALA A 37 -40.77 40.88 -20.10
C ALA A 37 -40.06 42.25 -20.21
N ALA A 38 -39.88 42.96 -19.09
CA ALA A 38 -39.23 44.30 -19.11
C ALA A 38 -37.68 44.25 -18.93
N LEU A 39 -37.09 43.12 -18.57
CA LEU A 39 -35.64 42.98 -18.33
C LEU A 39 -34.87 42.51 -19.56
N VAL A 40 -35.55 42.00 -20.58
CA VAL A 40 -34.88 41.45 -21.79
C VAL A 40 -34.50 42.55 -22.81
N LEU A 41 -35.19 43.72 -22.81
CA LEU A 41 -34.87 44.77 -23.77
C LEU A 41 -33.76 45.75 -23.35
N ARG A 42 -33.28 45.70 -22.09
CA ARG A 42 -32.22 46.61 -21.61
C ARG A 42 -30.80 46.04 -21.75
N ASN A 43 -30.65 44.77 -22.06
CA ASN A 43 -29.33 44.11 -22.16
C ASN A 43 -28.85 43.88 -23.60
N ALA A 44 -29.67 44.25 -24.62
CA ALA A 44 -29.27 44.04 -26.02
C ALA A 44 -28.36 45.12 -26.59
N THR A 45 -28.22 46.29 -25.92
CA THR A 45 -27.39 47.40 -26.42
C THR A 45 -25.98 47.47 -25.77
N MET A 46 -25.67 46.67 -24.76
CA MET A 46 -24.36 46.65 -24.12
C MET A 46 -23.42 45.54 -24.59
N VAL A 47 -23.89 44.63 -25.43
CA VAL A 47 -23.10 43.45 -25.88
C VAL A 47 -22.27 43.73 -27.14
N ILE A 48 -22.55 44.82 -27.87
CA ILE A 48 -21.83 45.11 -29.16
C ILE A 48 -20.56 45.92 -28.95
N ALA A 49 -20.36 46.61 -27.81
CA ALA A 49 -19.15 47.41 -27.56
C ALA A 49 -18.01 46.60 -26.86
N ALA A 50 -18.28 45.38 -26.36
CA ALA A 50 -17.27 44.57 -25.68
C ALA A 50 -16.57 43.55 -26.60
N SER A 51 -16.99 43.41 -27.85
CA SER A 51 -16.50 42.36 -28.75
C SER A 51 -15.24 42.70 -29.55
N LEU A 52 -14.69 43.92 -29.46
CA LEU A 52 -13.48 44.31 -30.21
C LEU A 52 -12.21 44.44 -29.34
N ALA A 53 -12.25 44.22 -28.03
CA ALA A 53 -11.10 44.31 -27.15
C ALA A 53 -10.50 42.98 -26.71
N LEU A 54 -10.99 41.83 -27.25
CA LEU A 54 -10.58 40.49 -26.81
C LEU A 54 -9.63 39.77 -27.80
N ALA A 55 -8.94 40.53 -28.67
CA ALA A 55 -8.08 39.94 -29.72
C ALA A 55 -6.57 40.01 -29.43
N MET A 56 -6.14 40.39 -28.23
CA MET A 56 -4.71 40.36 -27.86
C MET A 56 -4.50 39.88 -26.44
N VAL A 57 -5.04 38.76 -26.08
CA VAL A 57 -4.49 37.98 -24.98
C VAL A 57 -3.47 37.00 -25.61
N PRO A 58 -2.15 37.18 -25.37
CA PRO A 58 -1.21 36.16 -25.80
C PRO A 58 -1.63 34.89 -25.13
N ASN A 59 -1.89 33.88 -25.95
CA ASN A 59 -2.20 32.53 -25.53
C ASN A 59 -0.96 32.00 -24.79
N ILE A 60 -0.89 32.26 -23.49
CA ILE A 60 0.03 31.56 -22.59
C ILE A 60 -0.58 30.17 -22.43
N ALA A 61 -0.55 29.40 -23.51
CA ALA A 61 -0.60 27.96 -23.43
C ALA A 61 0.61 27.57 -22.57
N SER A 62 0.37 27.41 -21.30
CA SER A 62 1.32 26.78 -20.39
C SER A 62 1.68 25.44 -21.00
N ALA A 63 2.78 25.42 -21.75
CA ALA A 63 3.43 24.21 -22.18
C ALA A 63 3.90 23.47 -20.92
N GLN A 64 2.99 22.73 -20.30
CA GLN A 64 3.28 21.68 -19.32
C GLN A 64 3.20 20.32 -19.98
N ASP A 65 3.58 20.23 -21.25
CA ASP A 65 4.15 18.99 -21.77
C ASP A 65 5.57 18.86 -21.18
N LYS A 66 5.63 18.48 -19.91
CA LYS A 66 6.84 17.82 -19.41
C LYS A 66 6.99 16.54 -20.21
N ALA A 67 7.74 16.64 -21.32
CA ALA A 67 8.37 15.47 -21.91
C ALA A 67 8.84 14.59 -20.76
N ALA A 68 8.44 13.31 -20.76
CA ALA A 68 8.88 12.33 -19.78
C ALA A 68 10.40 12.14 -19.94
N GLY A 69 11.16 13.10 -19.44
CA GLY A 69 12.61 13.05 -19.39
C GLY A 69 13.01 11.83 -18.56
N LYS A 70 14.11 11.19 -18.93
CA LYS A 70 14.69 10.10 -18.14
C LYS A 70 14.66 10.48 -16.65
N PRO A 71 14.17 9.59 -15.76
CA PRO A 71 14.08 9.89 -14.35
C PRO A 71 15.42 10.41 -13.81
N ALA A 72 15.40 11.47 -13.02
CA ALA A 72 16.59 12.01 -12.41
C ALA A 72 17.27 10.96 -11.53
N LYS A 73 18.60 11.02 -11.44
CA LYS A 73 19.35 10.12 -10.55
C LYS A 73 18.92 10.36 -9.09
N PRO A 74 18.96 9.31 -8.24
CA PRO A 74 18.70 9.47 -6.83
C PRO A 74 19.66 10.46 -6.15
N ASP A 75 19.12 11.32 -5.30
CA ASP A 75 19.88 12.20 -4.40
C ASP A 75 19.89 11.58 -2.99
N ILE A 76 21.09 11.09 -2.59
CA ILE A 76 21.27 10.43 -1.28
C ILE A 76 21.09 11.43 -0.12
N ALA A 77 21.49 12.70 -0.29
CA ALA A 77 21.36 13.70 0.76
C ALA A 77 19.88 14.09 0.98
N ALA A 78 19.12 14.28 -0.10
CA ALA A 78 17.68 14.47 -0.02
C ALA A 78 16.99 13.24 0.61
N GLY A 79 17.40 12.02 0.23
CA GLY A 79 16.92 10.77 0.82
C GLY A 79 17.20 10.70 2.33
N GLN A 80 18.35 11.14 2.80
CA GLN A 80 18.69 11.22 4.22
C GLN A 80 17.77 12.17 4.99
N GLN A 81 17.45 13.32 4.43
CA GLN A 81 16.53 14.27 5.06
C GLN A 81 15.15 13.66 5.24
N ILE A 82 14.62 12.98 4.21
CA ILE A 82 13.33 12.27 4.29
C ILE A 82 13.41 11.15 5.34
N ALA A 83 14.46 10.34 5.32
CA ALA A 83 14.63 9.24 6.26
C ALA A 83 14.65 9.73 7.71
N SER A 84 15.39 10.81 8.00
CA SER A 84 15.53 11.37 9.36
C SER A 84 14.27 12.09 9.82
N GLY A 85 13.56 12.79 8.93
CA GLY A 85 12.39 13.61 9.29
C GLY A 85 11.09 12.80 9.34
N VAL A 86 10.94 11.79 8.48
CA VAL A 86 9.66 11.10 8.28
C VAL A 86 9.73 9.63 8.72
N CYS A 87 10.79 8.90 8.34
CA CYS A 87 10.83 7.44 8.49
C CYS A 87 11.43 7.00 9.84
N ALA A 88 12.24 7.87 10.46
CA ALA A 88 13.08 7.54 11.61
C ALA A 88 12.29 7.08 12.84
N GLY A 89 11.09 7.61 13.05
CA GLY A 89 10.26 7.28 14.21
C GLY A 89 9.93 5.78 14.32
N CYS A 90 9.83 5.08 13.18
CA CYS A 90 9.51 3.65 13.14
C CYS A 90 10.69 2.79 12.65
N HIS A 91 11.49 3.30 11.70
CA HIS A 91 12.53 2.52 11.02
C HIS A 91 13.96 2.89 11.46
N ALA A 92 14.14 3.86 12.36
CA ALA A 92 15.38 4.57 12.67
C ALA A 92 15.95 5.32 11.44
N ALA A 93 16.77 6.35 11.70
CA ALA A 93 17.32 7.17 10.62
C ALA A 93 18.24 6.38 9.68
N ASP A 94 18.93 5.36 10.21
CA ASP A 94 19.80 4.45 9.46
C ASP A 94 19.08 3.21 8.89
N GLY A 95 17.75 3.14 9.02
CA GLY A 95 16.95 2.01 8.57
C GLY A 95 17.10 0.73 9.39
N ASN A 96 17.79 0.77 10.54
CA ASN A 96 17.89 -0.37 11.46
C ASN A 96 16.86 -0.24 12.57
N SER A 97 15.58 -0.43 12.23
CA SER A 97 14.48 -0.36 13.19
C SER A 97 14.82 -1.04 14.52
N PRO A 98 14.50 -0.41 15.66
CA PRO A 98 14.68 -1.04 16.97
C PRO A 98 13.54 -2.02 17.31
N SER A 99 12.43 -1.98 16.58
CA SER A 99 11.22 -2.77 16.84
C SER A 99 11.01 -3.84 15.77
N PRO A 100 10.77 -5.12 16.14
CA PRO A 100 10.44 -6.17 15.19
C PRO A 100 9.09 -5.99 14.49
N ALA A 101 8.21 -5.10 14.97
CA ALA A 101 6.99 -4.73 14.29
C ALA A 101 7.24 -3.94 12.98
N ASN A 102 8.40 -3.24 12.91
CA ASN A 102 8.80 -2.43 11.78
C ASN A 102 10.01 -3.06 11.09
N PRO A 103 10.05 -3.20 9.76
CA PRO A 103 11.17 -3.85 9.08
C PRO A 103 12.45 -3.02 9.16
N LYS A 104 13.57 -3.73 9.13
CA LYS A 104 14.86 -3.14 8.77
C LYS A 104 14.86 -2.79 7.30
N LEU A 105 15.23 -1.55 6.98
CA LEU A 105 15.33 -1.02 5.62
C LEU A 105 16.78 -0.93 5.14
N ALA A 106 17.73 -0.88 6.07
CA ALA A 106 19.15 -0.80 5.79
C ALA A 106 19.63 -1.95 4.88
N ALA A 107 20.43 -1.61 3.88
CA ALA A 107 20.98 -2.51 2.87
C ALA A 107 19.95 -3.30 2.05
N GLN A 108 18.68 -2.92 2.07
CA GLN A 108 17.69 -3.48 1.15
C GLN A 108 17.87 -2.86 -0.25
N HIS A 109 17.59 -3.62 -1.30
CA HIS A 109 17.70 -3.12 -2.67
C HIS A 109 16.84 -1.89 -2.92
N ALA A 110 17.41 -0.83 -3.50
CA ALA A 110 16.73 0.45 -3.71
C ALA A 110 15.47 0.30 -4.56
N ALA A 111 15.51 -0.45 -5.67
CA ALA A 111 14.35 -0.67 -6.51
C ALA A 111 13.24 -1.45 -5.78
N TYR A 112 13.60 -2.40 -4.92
CA TYR A 112 12.63 -3.08 -4.08
C TYR A 112 11.96 -2.13 -3.09
N LEU A 113 12.72 -1.26 -2.40
CA LEU A 113 12.16 -0.26 -1.49
C LEU A 113 11.20 0.69 -2.23
N ALA A 114 11.62 1.20 -3.39
CA ALA A 114 10.80 2.05 -4.23
C ALA A 114 9.49 1.34 -4.65
N LYS A 115 9.59 0.08 -5.12
CA LYS A 115 8.41 -0.74 -5.42
C LYS A 115 7.47 -0.86 -4.22
N GLN A 116 8.00 -1.10 -3.01
CA GLN A 116 7.15 -1.22 -1.83
C GLN A 116 6.42 0.09 -1.50
N LEU A 117 7.10 1.24 -1.59
CA LEU A 117 6.48 2.55 -1.38
C LEU A 117 5.38 2.82 -2.41
N HIS A 118 5.60 2.50 -3.68
CA HIS A 118 4.54 2.59 -4.70
C HIS A 118 3.36 1.65 -4.40
N ASN A 119 3.62 0.41 -3.98
CA ASN A 119 2.56 -0.56 -3.70
C ASN A 119 1.72 -0.24 -2.46
N PHE A 120 2.20 0.61 -1.55
CA PHE A 120 1.41 1.14 -0.44
C PHE A 120 0.46 2.27 -0.88
N LYS A 121 0.73 2.94 -2.00
CA LYS A 121 -0.15 4.00 -2.50
C LYS A 121 -1.48 3.43 -3.00
N PRO A 122 -2.59 4.18 -2.85
CA PRO A 122 -3.85 3.83 -3.51
C PRO A 122 -3.62 3.65 -5.02
N GLN A 123 -4.26 2.67 -5.60
CA GLN A 123 -4.28 2.48 -7.04
C GLN A 123 -5.27 3.45 -7.69
N ALA A 124 -5.13 3.71 -9.00
CA ALA A 124 -6.11 4.48 -9.76
C ALA A 124 -7.51 3.84 -9.64
N GLU A 125 -8.56 4.65 -9.79
CA GLU A 125 -9.96 4.20 -9.83
C GLU A 125 -10.49 3.53 -8.54
N GLY A 126 -9.97 3.92 -7.37
CA GLY A 126 -10.50 3.44 -6.08
C GLY A 126 -10.12 1.99 -5.73
N LYS A 127 -9.24 1.36 -6.50
CA LYS A 127 -8.71 0.04 -6.17
C LYS A 127 -7.85 0.12 -4.89
N PRO A 128 -7.93 -0.89 -4.02
CA PRO A 128 -7.08 -0.92 -2.83
C PRO A 128 -5.59 -1.00 -3.21
N PRO A 129 -4.68 -0.53 -2.34
CA PRO A 129 -3.26 -0.68 -2.57
C PRO A 129 -2.89 -2.17 -2.65
N GLU A 130 -1.93 -2.51 -3.52
CA GLU A 130 -1.41 -3.89 -3.63
C GLU A 130 -0.78 -4.39 -2.32
N ARG A 131 -0.42 -3.45 -1.45
CA ARG A 131 0.10 -3.71 -0.12
C ARG A 131 -0.67 -2.88 0.89
N ASN A 132 -1.64 -3.52 1.55
CA ASN A 132 -2.55 -2.84 2.47
C ASN A 132 -1.89 -2.67 3.85
N ASN A 133 -1.54 -1.43 4.17
CA ASN A 133 -1.09 -0.99 5.49
C ASN A 133 -1.39 0.50 5.63
N ALA A 134 -2.36 0.86 6.46
CA ALA A 134 -2.86 2.22 6.58
C ALA A 134 -1.78 3.23 7.01
N ILE A 135 -0.86 2.83 7.89
CA ILE A 135 0.24 3.69 8.36
C ILE A 135 1.17 4.00 7.18
N MET A 136 1.67 2.95 6.49
CA MET A 136 2.59 3.13 5.38
C MET A 136 1.93 3.77 4.17
N GLN A 137 0.63 3.57 3.96
CA GLN A 137 -0.14 4.25 2.91
C GLN A 137 -0.12 5.77 3.11
N GLY A 138 -0.34 6.24 4.34
CA GLY A 138 -0.26 7.67 4.66
C GLY A 138 1.11 8.26 4.31
N PHE A 139 2.19 7.64 4.77
CA PHE A 139 3.54 8.12 4.47
C PHE A 139 3.91 8.01 2.99
N ALA A 140 3.61 6.89 2.35
CA ALA A 140 3.93 6.69 0.93
C ALA A 140 3.18 7.66 0.01
N SER A 141 1.91 7.96 0.33
CA SER A 141 1.09 8.89 -0.46
C SER A 141 1.63 10.33 -0.46
N ALA A 142 2.31 10.73 0.61
CA ALA A 142 2.92 12.06 0.72
C ALA A 142 4.22 12.22 -0.10
N LEU A 143 4.81 11.13 -0.59
CA LEU A 143 6.06 11.17 -1.34
C LEU A 143 5.80 11.19 -2.86
N ASN A 144 6.51 12.05 -3.58
CA ASN A 144 6.56 11.97 -5.04
C ASN A 144 7.59 10.91 -5.51
N ASP A 145 7.63 10.63 -6.82
CA ASP A 145 8.48 9.56 -7.36
C ASP A 145 9.97 9.84 -7.18
N GLN A 146 10.41 11.10 -7.21
CA GLN A 146 11.80 11.44 -6.95
C GLN A 146 12.17 11.19 -5.50
N GLN A 147 11.35 11.62 -4.56
CA GLN A 147 11.53 11.38 -3.12
C GLN A 147 11.54 9.89 -2.78
N ILE A 148 10.71 9.09 -3.45
CA ILE A 148 10.72 7.63 -3.30
C ILE A 148 12.06 7.06 -3.77
N ARG A 149 12.59 7.51 -4.91
CA ARG A 149 13.92 7.07 -5.38
C ARG A 149 15.03 7.48 -4.42
N ASP A 150 15.00 8.71 -3.93
CA ASP A 150 16.02 9.28 -3.05
C ASP A 150 16.09 8.53 -1.71
N VAL A 151 14.97 8.37 -1.02
CA VAL A 151 14.93 7.67 0.26
C VAL A 151 15.24 6.18 0.12
N SER A 152 14.83 5.55 -0.98
CA SER A 152 15.14 4.15 -1.27
C SER A 152 16.64 3.95 -1.50
N ALA A 153 17.28 4.84 -2.24
CA ALA A 153 18.73 4.81 -2.46
C ALA A 153 19.51 5.07 -1.16
N TYR A 154 19.04 5.99 -0.33
CA TYR A 154 19.62 6.27 0.97
C TYR A 154 19.64 5.02 1.86
N PHE A 155 18.47 4.36 2.08
CA PHE A 155 18.42 3.15 2.90
C PHE A 155 19.18 1.98 2.32
N ALA A 156 19.23 1.85 0.99
CA ALA A 156 20.03 0.81 0.33
C ALA A 156 21.54 0.96 0.61
N ALA A 157 22.01 2.19 0.78
CA ALA A 157 23.41 2.50 1.11
C ALA A 157 23.77 2.30 2.59
N GLN A 158 22.77 2.11 3.47
CA GLN A 158 23.01 1.95 4.90
C GLN A 158 23.53 0.56 5.24
N LYS A 159 24.34 0.48 6.31
CA LYS A 159 24.85 -0.79 6.82
C LYS A 159 23.79 -1.51 7.66
N LEU A 160 23.47 -2.74 7.28
CA LEU A 160 22.54 -3.58 8.04
C LEU A 160 23.15 -4.00 9.39
N LYS A 161 22.39 -3.80 10.47
CA LYS A 161 22.58 -4.44 11.77
C LYS A 161 21.62 -5.65 11.82
N PRO A 162 22.08 -6.88 11.51
CA PRO A 162 21.18 -8.00 11.31
C PRO A 162 20.50 -8.43 12.60
N ALA A 163 19.29 -8.93 12.51
CA ALA A 163 18.63 -9.69 13.56
C ALA A 163 19.31 -11.07 13.74
N ALA A 164 18.83 -11.85 14.70
CA ALA A 164 19.33 -13.21 14.95
C ALA A 164 18.15 -14.19 15.06
N ALA A 165 18.40 -15.45 14.73
CA ALA A 165 17.50 -16.54 15.08
C ALA A 165 17.42 -16.68 16.60
N LYS A 166 16.24 -16.92 17.11
CA LYS A 166 15.97 -16.98 18.56
C LYS A 166 15.49 -18.35 19.04
N ASN A 167 14.95 -19.14 18.12
CA ASN A 167 14.33 -20.42 18.47
C ASN A 167 15.12 -21.60 17.90
N LYS A 168 15.95 -22.22 18.75
CA LYS A 168 16.80 -23.35 18.37
C LYS A 168 16.01 -24.55 17.84
N ASP A 169 14.81 -24.80 18.38
CA ASP A 169 13.97 -25.93 18.00
C ASP A 169 13.38 -25.80 16.59
N LEU A 170 13.35 -24.58 16.06
CA LEU A 170 12.84 -24.27 14.71
C LEU A 170 13.93 -24.16 13.64
N VAL A 171 15.18 -24.00 14.03
CA VAL A 171 16.29 -23.73 13.08
C VAL A 171 16.41 -24.82 12.03
N GLU A 172 16.38 -26.10 12.44
CA GLU A 172 16.50 -27.22 11.50
C GLU A 172 15.37 -27.24 10.48
N LEU A 173 14.12 -27.11 10.95
CA LEU A 173 12.96 -27.03 10.07
C LEU A 173 13.04 -25.82 9.13
N GLY A 174 13.38 -24.65 9.68
CA GLY A 174 13.55 -23.42 8.90
C GLY A 174 14.63 -23.53 7.82
N GLN A 175 15.78 -24.13 8.15
CA GLN A 175 16.84 -24.40 7.20
C GLN A 175 16.39 -25.33 6.08
N LYS A 176 15.71 -26.42 6.43
CA LYS A 176 15.15 -27.40 5.49
C LYS A 176 14.23 -26.71 4.48
N ILE A 177 13.29 -25.92 4.98
CA ILE A 177 12.33 -25.16 4.14
C ILE A 177 13.08 -24.15 3.28
N TYR A 178 13.98 -23.35 3.86
CA TYR A 178 14.68 -22.31 3.13
C TYR A 178 15.52 -22.86 1.98
N ARG A 179 16.24 -23.96 2.21
CA ARG A 179 17.17 -24.56 1.25
C ARG A 179 16.54 -25.62 0.34
N GLY A 180 15.55 -26.35 0.81
CA GLY A 180 14.95 -27.49 0.10
C GLY A 180 13.49 -27.28 -0.32
N GLY A 181 12.80 -26.31 0.29
CA GLY A 181 11.35 -26.16 0.10
C GLY A 181 10.54 -27.20 0.86
N ILE A 182 9.30 -27.43 0.43
CA ILE A 182 8.36 -28.43 0.94
C ILE A 182 7.74 -29.12 -0.28
N ALA A 183 8.41 -30.18 -0.74
CA ALA A 183 8.07 -30.83 -2.02
C ALA A 183 6.61 -31.33 -2.07
N GLU A 184 6.13 -31.95 -0.98
CA GLU A 184 4.77 -32.49 -0.88
C GLU A 184 3.68 -31.41 -0.95
N LYS A 185 4.02 -30.15 -0.70
CA LYS A 185 3.13 -28.99 -0.82
C LYS A 185 3.40 -28.15 -2.07
N GLY A 186 4.40 -28.52 -2.87
CA GLY A 186 4.84 -27.73 -4.02
C GLY A 186 5.35 -26.34 -3.63
N VAL A 187 5.97 -26.20 -2.43
CA VAL A 187 6.65 -24.98 -1.99
C VAL A 187 8.10 -25.08 -2.42
N PRO A 188 8.60 -24.21 -3.33
CA PRO A 188 9.98 -24.23 -3.77
C PRO A 188 10.94 -23.77 -2.67
N ALA A 189 12.23 -24.09 -2.82
CA ALA A 189 13.28 -23.57 -1.96
C ALA A 189 13.34 -22.03 -2.02
N CYS A 190 13.25 -21.36 -0.89
CA CYS A 190 13.33 -19.89 -0.81
C CYS A 190 14.69 -19.39 -1.35
N ALA A 191 15.75 -20.16 -1.12
CA ALA A 191 17.10 -19.88 -1.58
C ALA A 191 17.21 -19.75 -3.11
N GLY A 192 16.34 -20.40 -3.88
CA GLY A 192 16.34 -20.32 -5.34
C GLY A 192 16.06 -18.92 -5.89
N CYS A 193 15.24 -18.15 -5.20
CA CYS A 193 14.91 -16.77 -5.58
C CYS A 193 15.61 -15.74 -4.69
N HIS A 194 15.74 -16.02 -3.39
CA HIS A 194 16.28 -15.07 -2.42
C HIS A 194 17.78 -15.26 -2.14
N SER A 195 18.47 -16.11 -2.90
CA SER A 195 19.88 -16.49 -2.74
C SER A 195 20.15 -17.37 -1.51
N PRO A 196 21.17 -18.23 -1.53
CA PRO A 196 21.47 -19.16 -0.42
C PRO A 196 21.71 -18.47 0.92
N ASN A 197 22.28 -17.26 0.90
CA ASN A 197 22.55 -16.45 2.09
C ASN A 197 21.44 -15.40 2.36
N GLY A 198 20.36 -15.35 1.59
CA GLY A 198 19.30 -14.38 1.76
C GLY A 198 19.62 -12.97 1.24
N ALA A 199 20.67 -12.81 0.42
CA ALA A 199 21.02 -11.51 -0.15
C ALA A 199 19.98 -11.00 -1.16
N GLY A 200 19.19 -11.88 -1.73
CA GLY A 200 18.24 -11.56 -2.81
C GLY A 200 18.93 -11.36 -4.15
N ILE A 201 18.18 -10.93 -5.13
CA ILE A 201 18.65 -10.53 -6.46
C ILE A 201 18.13 -9.11 -6.69
N PRO A 202 19.02 -8.12 -6.91
CA PRO A 202 18.62 -6.73 -7.11
C PRO A 202 17.51 -6.62 -8.16
N ASP A 203 16.55 -5.75 -7.86
CA ASP A 203 15.35 -5.43 -8.64
C ASP A 203 14.33 -6.56 -8.81
N GLN A 204 14.69 -7.82 -8.58
CA GLN A 204 13.80 -8.97 -8.73
C GLN A 204 13.30 -9.49 -7.38
N TYR A 205 14.22 -9.87 -6.49
CA TYR A 205 13.90 -10.50 -5.21
C TYR A 205 14.56 -9.75 -4.05
N PRO A 206 13.81 -9.44 -2.97
CA PRO A 206 14.37 -8.69 -1.85
C PRO A 206 15.41 -9.49 -1.07
N ARG A 207 16.30 -8.76 -0.41
CA ARG A 207 17.13 -9.26 0.67
C ARG A 207 16.24 -9.69 1.83
N LEU A 208 16.43 -10.89 2.33
CA LEU A 208 15.77 -11.45 3.51
C LEU A 208 16.73 -11.55 4.71
N GLN A 209 17.99 -11.73 4.42
CA GLN A 209 19.08 -11.89 5.38
C GLN A 209 19.02 -10.86 6.51
N GLY A 210 18.99 -11.34 7.76
CA GLY A 210 19.06 -10.49 8.94
C GLY A 210 17.82 -9.63 9.21
N GLN A 211 16.72 -9.86 8.49
CA GLN A 211 15.43 -9.24 8.79
C GLN A 211 14.84 -9.87 10.06
N TYR A 212 14.00 -9.14 10.77
CA TYR A 212 13.28 -9.67 11.92
C TYR A 212 12.41 -10.87 11.55
N ALA A 213 12.46 -11.92 12.38
CA ALA A 213 11.65 -13.13 12.21
C ALA A 213 10.16 -12.77 12.25
N GLU A 214 9.76 -11.97 13.22
CA GLU A 214 8.36 -11.54 13.44
C GLU A 214 7.83 -10.76 12.22
N TYR A 215 8.66 -9.88 11.64
CA TYR A 215 8.28 -9.17 10.42
C TYR A 215 8.17 -10.12 9.22
N THR A 216 9.12 -11.02 9.03
CA THR A 216 9.13 -11.98 7.91
C THR A 216 7.90 -12.89 7.98
N GLU A 217 7.59 -13.42 9.17
CA GLU A 217 6.39 -14.23 9.42
C GLU A 217 5.11 -13.44 9.09
N SER A 218 4.98 -12.22 9.60
CA SER A 218 3.81 -11.37 9.32
C SER A 218 3.63 -11.09 7.83
N GLN A 219 4.72 -10.99 7.06
CA GLN A 219 4.63 -10.78 5.61
C GLN A 219 4.20 -12.06 4.88
N LEU A 220 4.64 -13.24 5.30
CA LEU A 220 4.15 -14.51 4.75
C LEU A 220 2.65 -14.68 5.04
N VAL A 221 2.21 -14.37 6.24
CA VAL A 221 0.78 -14.37 6.60
C VAL A 221 0.00 -13.36 5.75
N ALA A 222 0.52 -12.15 5.55
CA ALA A 222 -0.12 -11.13 4.74
C ALA A 222 -0.25 -11.54 3.26
N PHE A 223 0.74 -12.22 2.68
CA PHE A 223 0.64 -12.82 1.36
C PHE A 223 -0.43 -13.91 1.29
N ARG A 224 -0.50 -14.80 2.29
CA ARG A 224 -1.52 -15.85 2.38
C ARG A 224 -2.93 -15.27 2.46
N GLN A 225 -3.10 -14.19 3.20
CA GLN A 225 -4.38 -13.52 3.41
C GLN A 225 -4.78 -12.56 2.29
N GLY A 226 -3.88 -12.28 1.34
CA GLY A 226 -4.12 -11.31 0.26
C GLY A 226 -4.05 -9.84 0.68
N THR A 227 -3.77 -9.52 1.95
CA THR A 227 -3.54 -8.13 2.39
C THR A 227 -2.23 -7.55 1.84
N ARG A 228 -1.34 -8.42 1.38
CA ARG A 228 -0.19 -8.13 0.55
C ARG A 228 -0.30 -8.91 -0.76
N ALA A 229 -0.70 -8.22 -1.83
CA ALA A 229 -1.00 -8.83 -3.13
C ALA A 229 0.02 -8.46 -4.23
N ASN A 230 1.13 -7.84 -3.87
CA ASN A 230 2.12 -7.31 -4.82
C ASN A 230 3.11 -8.34 -5.38
N SER A 231 2.85 -9.64 -5.18
CA SER A 231 3.59 -10.77 -5.77
C SER A 231 2.73 -12.02 -5.80
N SER A 232 2.29 -12.41 -6.98
CA SER A 232 1.49 -13.62 -7.20
C SER A 232 2.23 -14.89 -6.81
N GLN A 233 3.55 -14.94 -7.04
CA GLN A 233 4.40 -16.05 -6.64
C GLN A 233 4.40 -16.23 -5.12
N MET A 234 4.63 -15.14 -4.36
CA MET A 234 4.65 -15.20 -2.91
C MET A 234 3.28 -15.53 -2.31
N MET A 235 2.19 -15.06 -2.92
CA MET A 235 0.83 -15.44 -2.53
C MET A 235 0.61 -16.95 -2.70
N THR A 236 1.00 -17.51 -3.85
CA THR A 236 0.89 -18.94 -4.13
C THR A 236 1.74 -19.79 -3.16
N ILE A 237 2.96 -19.37 -2.88
CA ILE A 237 3.86 -20.05 -1.94
C ILE A 237 3.29 -20.01 -0.53
N ALA A 238 2.93 -18.82 -0.05
CA ALA A 238 2.42 -18.62 1.31
C ALA A 238 1.08 -19.37 1.55
N ALA A 239 0.20 -19.44 0.55
CA ALA A 239 -1.06 -20.18 0.66
C ALA A 239 -0.88 -21.68 0.97
N ARG A 240 0.29 -22.25 0.68
CA ARG A 240 0.60 -23.66 0.88
C ARG A 240 1.33 -23.95 2.20
N MET A 241 1.74 -22.90 2.92
CA MET A 241 2.52 -23.03 4.16
C MET A 241 1.62 -22.97 5.40
N SER A 242 1.93 -23.82 6.39
CA SER A 242 1.35 -23.72 7.73
C SER A 242 2.02 -22.62 8.57
N ASP A 243 1.37 -22.20 9.66
CA ASP A 243 1.93 -21.20 10.58
C ASP A 243 3.26 -21.67 11.19
N LYS A 244 3.39 -22.94 11.54
CA LYS A 244 4.64 -23.54 12.04
C LYS A 244 5.78 -23.42 11.03
N GLU A 245 5.50 -23.68 9.75
CA GLU A 245 6.49 -23.58 8.67
C GLU A 245 6.89 -22.14 8.40
N MET A 246 5.91 -21.20 8.39
CA MET A 246 6.19 -19.77 8.25
C MET A 246 7.06 -19.27 9.41
N LYS A 247 6.72 -19.61 10.63
CA LYS A 247 7.48 -19.25 11.83
C LYS A 247 8.91 -19.81 11.79
N ALA A 248 9.07 -21.07 11.42
CA ALA A 248 10.38 -21.72 11.34
C ALA A 248 11.30 -21.08 10.29
N VAL A 249 10.80 -20.88 9.07
CA VAL A 249 11.61 -20.27 8.01
C VAL A 249 11.94 -18.82 8.31
N SER A 250 11.03 -18.09 8.96
CA SER A 250 11.25 -16.69 9.35
C SER A 250 12.34 -16.54 10.41
N ASP A 251 12.37 -17.42 11.40
CA ASP A 251 13.43 -17.44 12.43
C ASP A 251 14.79 -17.79 11.80
N TYR A 252 14.84 -18.78 10.93
CA TYR A 252 16.06 -19.14 10.19
C TYR A 252 16.58 -17.96 9.34
N ILE A 253 15.69 -17.25 8.63
CA ILE A 253 16.02 -16.07 7.82
C ILE A 253 16.67 -14.97 8.67
N ALA A 254 16.19 -14.74 9.88
CA ALA A 254 16.78 -13.74 10.78
C ALA A 254 18.24 -14.06 11.14
N GLY A 255 18.61 -15.33 11.15
CA GLY A 255 19.95 -15.82 11.40
C GLY A 255 20.88 -15.91 10.18
N LEU A 256 20.39 -15.75 8.95
CA LEU A 256 21.19 -15.81 7.74
C LEU A 256 22.28 -14.72 7.69
N ARG A 257 23.48 -15.12 7.19
CA ARG A 257 24.66 -14.25 7.00
C ARG A 257 25.26 -14.47 5.62
#